data_df5ddd83a77e490e88b01ec4da12e381
#
_entry.id   df5ddd83a77e490e88b01ec4da12e381
#
_cell.length_a   1.000
_cell.length_b   1.000
_cell.length_c   1.000
_cell.angle_alpha   90.00
_cell.angle_beta   90.00
_cell.angle_gamma   90.00
#
_symmetry.space_group_name_H-M   'P 1'
#
loop_
_entity.id
_entity.type
_entity.pdbx_description
1 polymer ?
#
loop_
_entity_poly.entity_id
_entity_poly.type
_entity_poly.pdbx_seq_one_letter_code
_entity_poly.pdbx_strand_id
1 'polypeptide(L)'
;MNVVYLHYHLNHGGVTRVIANQIRALALTYTDPAHLRFGLLSGGSADNWKEDLRASRQMPEVLIGVLPRLQYDSQSGVEPVELATDLRRQLAEFGFGREDTVLHVHNHSLGKNAALPGALRRLGAEGFALLLQLHDFAEDHRPANYCHLLGSRDHGDLFEHLYPQASHIHYAVLNSRDYSLLWQAGVPADRLHYLPNAMPEVPHLPDQAAARRTLQDRFGVPCSGLFLAYPVRAIRRKNLGEALLWAALFPSDLQVGITLPPTNPAALSHYERWKQLAAQLRLPVYFELGGANGLPVAEVLAAADRILTTSVTEGFGMAFLESWMAERVLVGRNLPEITADFVAAGMRFDHMYDQLRIPVGLVGRAAVEEMLCEAYRQLVHAYHLPDPPPNVLSELIDERTHNDLIDFADLNEPLQEQILRRIVAHPPVRQEILALNPTLAQALAAPDFERQNLIHLNRQVVQRSYCPAVSGARLCRIYDKLLTQPRDVSVTGLGPENRLLTHFLTPNRFRPMKG
;
A
#
# COMPACT_ATOMS: atom_id res chain seq x y z
N MET A 1 -16.06 11.74 -24.18
CA MET A 1 -15.23 10.66 -23.57
C MET A 1 -15.98 10.05 -22.40
N ASN A 2 -16.05 8.71 -22.37
CA ASN A 2 -16.60 7.96 -21.26
C ASN A 2 -15.45 7.28 -20.50
N VAL A 3 -15.46 7.34 -19.19
CA VAL A 3 -14.49 6.65 -18.33
C VAL A 3 -15.24 5.73 -17.38
N VAL A 4 -14.96 4.43 -17.45
CA VAL A 4 -15.61 3.43 -16.60
C VAL A 4 -14.57 2.82 -15.67
N TYR A 5 -14.70 3.09 -14.38
CA TYR A 5 -13.88 2.48 -13.36
C TYR A 5 -14.41 1.11 -12.96
N LEU A 6 -13.54 0.11 -12.89
CA LEU A 6 -13.85 -1.25 -12.46
C LEU A 6 -13.05 -1.60 -11.21
N HIS A 7 -13.75 -2.05 -10.16
CA HIS A 7 -13.13 -2.60 -8.97
C HIS A 7 -14.04 -3.64 -8.29
N TYR A 8 -13.46 -4.57 -7.58
CA TYR A 8 -14.16 -5.68 -6.94
C TYR A 8 -15.25 -5.25 -5.95
N HIS A 9 -15.03 -4.17 -5.22
CA HIS A 9 -15.96 -3.62 -4.23
C HIS A 9 -15.69 -2.12 -4.01
N LEU A 10 -16.67 -1.43 -3.44
CA LEU A 10 -16.59 -0.01 -3.08
C LEU A 10 -16.62 0.21 -1.56
N ASN A 11 -16.14 -0.76 -0.78
CA ASN A 11 -15.97 -0.61 0.66
C ASN A 11 -14.91 0.45 0.98
N HIS A 12 -14.97 1.03 2.19
CA HIS A 12 -13.95 1.95 2.65
C HIS A 12 -12.55 1.33 2.57
N GLY A 13 -11.68 1.92 1.74
CA GLY A 13 -10.35 1.40 1.49
C GLY A 13 -9.51 2.29 0.58
N GLY A 14 -8.24 1.94 0.43
CA GLY A 14 -7.28 2.72 -0.35
C GLY A 14 -7.69 2.89 -1.81
N VAL A 15 -8.05 1.80 -2.49
CA VAL A 15 -8.41 1.83 -3.93
C VAL A 15 -9.70 2.60 -4.17
N THR A 16 -10.73 2.41 -3.33
CA THR A 16 -11.99 3.16 -3.41
C THR A 16 -11.74 4.68 -3.32
N ARG A 17 -10.86 5.10 -2.39
CA ARG A 17 -10.45 6.51 -2.27
C ARG A 17 -9.67 7.00 -3.49
N VAL A 18 -8.80 6.16 -4.05
CA VAL A 18 -8.07 6.51 -5.30
C VAL A 18 -9.03 6.74 -6.46
N ILE A 19 -10.00 5.87 -6.66
CA ILE A 19 -11.03 6.03 -7.70
C ILE A 19 -11.79 7.36 -7.51
N ALA A 20 -12.24 7.65 -6.30
CA ALA A 20 -12.92 8.91 -5.99
C ALA A 20 -12.04 10.13 -6.31
N ASN A 21 -10.77 10.09 -5.94
CA ASN A 21 -9.82 11.18 -6.20
C ASN A 21 -9.53 11.33 -7.70
N GLN A 22 -9.45 10.24 -8.46
CA GLN A 22 -9.25 10.28 -9.91
C GLN A 22 -10.46 10.86 -10.64
N ILE A 23 -11.69 10.49 -10.26
CA ILE A 23 -12.92 11.08 -10.82
C ILE A 23 -12.94 12.60 -10.56
N ARG A 24 -12.65 13.03 -9.32
CA ARG A 24 -12.56 14.47 -8.98
C ARG A 24 -11.48 15.18 -9.79
N ALA A 25 -10.30 14.56 -9.88
CA ALA A 25 -9.16 15.12 -10.60
C ALA A 25 -9.48 15.33 -12.08
N LEU A 26 -10.12 14.36 -12.73
CA LEU A 26 -10.58 14.48 -14.11
C LEU A 26 -11.64 15.56 -14.28
N ALA A 27 -12.65 15.59 -13.42
CA ALA A 27 -13.72 16.59 -13.47
C ALA A 27 -13.19 18.03 -13.34
N LEU A 28 -12.07 18.20 -12.60
CA LEU A 28 -11.41 19.50 -12.43
C LEU A 28 -10.51 19.90 -13.61
N THR A 29 -10.00 18.95 -14.38
CA THR A 29 -8.93 19.21 -15.36
C THR A 29 -9.33 18.98 -16.80
N TYR A 30 -10.38 18.20 -17.05
CA TYR A 30 -10.82 17.94 -18.42
C TYR A 30 -11.41 19.18 -19.05
N THR A 31 -10.94 19.52 -20.26
CA THR A 31 -11.27 20.79 -20.92
C THR A 31 -12.71 20.91 -21.42
N ASP A 32 -13.40 19.77 -21.58
CA ASP A 32 -14.78 19.70 -22.03
C ASP A 32 -15.65 18.87 -21.08
N PRO A 33 -15.96 19.39 -19.88
CA PRO A 33 -16.70 18.65 -18.87
C PRO A 33 -18.09 18.20 -19.31
N ALA A 34 -18.71 18.88 -20.26
CA ALA A 34 -20.05 18.52 -20.76
C ALA A 34 -20.08 17.20 -21.53
N HIS A 35 -18.94 16.80 -22.10
CA HIS A 35 -18.77 15.55 -22.84
C HIS A 35 -17.97 14.48 -22.07
N LEU A 36 -17.73 14.70 -20.76
CA LEU A 36 -17.09 13.73 -19.88
C LEU A 36 -18.15 13.01 -19.05
N ARG A 37 -18.29 11.70 -19.24
CA ARG A 37 -19.23 10.85 -18.51
C ARG A 37 -18.49 9.79 -17.73
N PHE A 38 -19.00 9.46 -16.54
CA PHE A 38 -18.39 8.46 -15.68
C PHE A 38 -19.32 7.26 -15.46
N GLY A 39 -18.72 6.08 -15.52
CA GLY A 39 -19.30 4.83 -15.05
C GLY A 39 -18.47 4.23 -13.92
N LEU A 40 -19.09 3.49 -13.03
CA LEU A 40 -18.45 2.77 -11.95
C LEU A 40 -19.06 1.38 -11.84
N LEU A 41 -18.27 0.34 -12.08
CA LEU A 41 -18.69 -1.05 -12.02
C LEU A 41 -18.06 -1.74 -10.82
N SER A 42 -18.90 -2.35 -9.99
CA SER A 42 -18.49 -2.99 -8.74
C SER A 42 -19.16 -4.34 -8.56
N GLY A 43 -18.47 -5.27 -7.92
CA GLY A 43 -19.04 -6.58 -7.57
C GLY A 43 -20.00 -6.53 -6.38
N GLY A 44 -19.84 -5.56 -5.47
CA GLY A 44 -20.63 -5.43 -4.24
C GLY A 44 -21.47 -4.16 -4.19
N SER A 45 -22.17 -3.96 -3.05
CA SER A 45 -22.95 -2.75 -2.81
C SER A 45 -22.12 -1.48 -2.99
N ALA A 46 -22.75 -0.45 -3.53
CA ALA A 46 -22.19 0.89 -3.70
C ALA A 46 -22.69 1.90 -2.65
N ASP A 47 -23.31 1.46 -1.56
CA ASP A 47 -23.95 2.35 -0.60
C ASP A 47 -22.92 3.24 0.11
N ASN A 48 -21.80 2.68 0.55
CA ASN A 48 -20.69 3.44 1.15
C ASN A 48 -20.11 4.48 0.19
N TRP A 49 -20.04 4.14 -1.11
CA TRP A 49 -19.60 5.08 -2.14
C TRP A 49 -20.53 6.29 -2.27
N LYS A 50 -21.85 6.07 -2.18
CA LYS A 50 -22.83 7.16 -2.25
C LYS A 50 -22.72 8.12 -1.06
N GLU A 51 -22.35 7.62 0.12
CA GLU A 51 -22.11 8.45 1.31
C GLU A 51 -20.85 9.31 1.15
N ASP A 52 -19.75 8.71 0.69
CA ASP A 52 -18.49 9.43 0.42
C ASP A 52 -18.67 10.51 -0.67
N LEU A 53 -19.51 10.26 -1.67
CA LEU A 53 -19.83 11.22 -2.71
C LEU A 53 -20.69 12.39 -2.20
N ARG A 54 -21.70 12.12 -1.38
CA ARG A 54 -22.59 13.16 -0.81
C ARG A 54 -21.84 14.15 0.08
N ALA A 55 -20.76 13.72 0.70
CA ALA A 55 -19.89 14.57 1.49
C ALA A 55 -19.11 15.60 0.65
N SER A 56 -19.06 15.45 -0.67
CA SER A 56 -18.33 16.34 -1.58
C SER A 56 -19.28 17.07 -2.52
N ARG A 57 -19.42 18.39 -2.36
CA ARG A 57 -20.26 19.27 -3.21
C ARG A 57 -19.82 19.37 -4.69
N GLN A 58 -18.71 18.73 -5.09
CA GLN A 58 -18.06 18.90 -6.40
C GLN A 58 -17.90 17.59 -7.19
N MET A 59 -18.64 16.53 -6.87
CA MET A 59 -18.54 15.29 -7.65
C MET A 59 -19.45 15.34 -8.87
N PRO A 60 -18.95 14.94 -10.05
CA PRO A 60 -19.77 14.76 -11.24
C PRO A 60 -20.78 13.62 -11.05
N GLU A 61 -21.77 13.56 -11.91
CA GLU A 61 -22.67 12.41 -11.98
C GLU A 61 -21.89 11.16 -12.41
N VAL A 62 -22.10 10.06 -11.68
CA VAL A 62 -21.46 8.76 -11.93
C VAL A 62 -22.55 7.70 -12.05
N LEU A 63 -22.63 7.05 -13.21
CA LEU A 63 -23.51 5.90 -13.41
C LEU A 63 -22.91 4.68 -12.68
N ILE A 64 -23.69 4.04 -11.83
CA ILE A 64 -23.21 2.93 -10.99
C ILE A 64 -23.90 1.63 -11.43
N GLY A 65 -23.09 0.61 -11.75
CA GLY A 65 -23.52 -0.75 -12.02
C GLY A 65 -22.97 -1.74 -11.00
N VAL A 66 -23.82 -2.62 -10.49
CA VAL A 66 -23.41 -3.70 -9.60
C VAL A 66 -23.43 -5.01 -10.36
N LEU A 67 -22.28 -5.65 -10.47
CA LEU A 67 -22.07 -6.92 -11.16
C LEU A 67 -21.59 -7.98 -10.16
N PRO A 68 -22.48 -8.82 -9.62
CA PRO A 68 -22.11 -9.79 -8.58
C PRO A 68 -20.93 -10.70 -8.97
N ARG A 69 -20.77 -11.04 -10.25
CA ARG A 69 -19.64 -11.83 -10.76
C ARG A 69 -18.29 -11.11 -10.69
N LEU A 70 -18.27 -9.80 -10.42
CA LEU A 70 -17.04 -9.02 -10.25
C LEU A 70 -16.53 -9.05 -8.80
N GLN A 71 -17.28 -9.62 -7.85
CA GLN A 71 -16.86 -9.74 -6.44
C GLN A 71 -15.59 -10.61 -6.29
N TYR A 72 -15.01 -10.60 -5.09
CA TYR A 72 -14.04 -11.60 -4.71
C TYR A 72 -14.64 -13.00 -4.84
N ASP A 73 -13.90 -13.92 -5.44
CA ASP A 73 -14.34 -15.30 -5.54
C ASP A 73 -14.47 -15.88 -4.13
N SER A 74 -15.67 -16.32 -3.81
CA SER A 74 -15.96 -17.00 -2.53
C SER A 74 -15.89 -18.52 -2.66
N GLN A 75 -16.15 -19.04 -3.86
CA GLN A 75 -16.02 -20.44 -4.30
C GLN A 75 -15.96 -20.47 -5.83
N SER A 76 -15.47 -21.56 -6.39
CA SER A 76 -15.20 -21.77 -7.79
C SER A 76 -16.24 -21.26 -8.79
N GLY A 77 -15.80 -20.69 -9.91
CA GLY A 77 -16.44 -20.92 -11.17
C GLY A 77 -17.18 -19.80 -11.86
N VAL A 78 -16.79 -18.53 -11.71
CA VAL A 78 -17.21 -17.54 -12.73
C VAL A 78 -16.35 -17.75 -13.97
N GLU A 79 -17.02 -18.00 -15.11
CA GLU A 79 -16.32 -18.11 -16.39
C GLU A 79 -15.98 -16.71 -16.95
N PRO A 80 -14.78 -16.50 -17.51
CA PRO A 80 -14.40 -15.23 -18.11
C PRO A 80 -15.38 -14.71 -19.17
N VAL A 81 -16.00 -15.63 -19.93
CA VAL A 81 -16.98 -15.28 -20.96
C VAL A 81 -18.27 -14.70 -20.36
N GLU A 82 -18.72 -15.23 -19.23
CA GLU A 82 -19.92 -14.73 -18.55
C GLU A 82 -19.69 -13.35 -17.96
N LEU A 83 -18.56 -13.14 -17.29
CA LEU A 83 -18.19 -11.83 -16.76
C LEU A 83 -18.03 -10.79 -17.88
N ALA A 84 -17.37 -11.15 -18.99
CA ALA A 84 -17.25 -10.25 -20.14
C ALA A 84 -18.63 -9.89 -20.73
N THR A 85 -19.58 -10.83 -20.74
CA THR A 85 -20.96 -10.61 -21.22
C THR A 85 -21.71 -9.65 -20.29
N ASP A 86 -21.59 -9.81 -18.98
CA ASP A 86 -22.19 -8.90 -18.00
C ASP A 86 -21.61 -7.49 -18.11
N LEU A 87 -20.28 -7.37 -18.25
CA LEU A 87 -19.61 -6.08 -18.45
C LEU A 87 -20.11 -5.38 -19.72
N ARG A 88 -20.19 -6.08 -20.86
CA ARG A 88 -20.72 -5.51 -22.12
C ARG A 88 -22.16 -5.04 -21.99
N ARG A 89 -23.02 -5.86 -21.37
CA ARG A 89 -24.44 -5.51 -21.15
C ARG A 89 -24.53 -4.22 -20.32
N GLN A 90 -23.78 -4.11 -19.24
CA GLN A 90 -23.81 -2.93 -18.38
C GLN A 90 -23.27 -1.69 -19.08
N LEU A 91 -22.23 -1.82 -19.91
CA LEU A 91 -21.73 -0.71 -20.72
C LEU A 91 -22.76 -0.23 -21.73
N ALA A 92 -23.48 -1.18 -22.37
CA ALA A 92 -24.57 -0.84 -23.29
C ALA A 92 -25.74 -0.14 -22.57
N GLU A 93 -26.11 -0.58 -21.36
CA GLU A 93 -27.13 0.07 -20.52
C GLU A 93 -26.71 1.51 -20.14
N PHE A 94 -25.43 1.77 -19.94
CA PHE A 94 -24.90 3.12 -19.74
C PHE A 94 -24.86 3.97 -21.02
N GLY A 95 -25.07 3.35 -22.18
CA GLY A 95 -24.90 3.98 -23.48
C GLY A 95 -23.43 4.30 -23.79
N PHE A 96 -22.50 3.46 -23.35
CA PHE A 96 -21.06 3.62 -23.53
C PHE A 96 -20.56 2.65 -24.63
N GLY A 97 -20.24 3.22 -25.79
CA GLY A 97 -19.68 2.50 -26.92
C GLY A 97 -18.16 2.34 -26.79
N ARG A 98 -17.61 1.36 -27.50
CA ARG A 98 -16.15 1.09 -27.45
C ARG A 98 -15.29 2.22 -28.04
N GLU A 99 -15.85 3.03 -28.93
CA GLU A 99 -15.07 4.03 -29.69
C GLU A 99 -14.60 5.21 -28.80
N ASP A 100 -15.40 5.57 -27.80
CA ASP A 100 -15.20 6.74 -26.93
C ASP A 100 -15.09 6.39 -25.43
N THR A 101 -14.98 5.08 -25.11
CA THR A 101 -14.96 4.59 -23.73
C THR A 101 -13.59 4.00 -23.36
N VAL A 102 -13.07 4.44 -22.22
CA VAL A 102 -11.92 3.83 -21.56
C VAL A 102 -12.38 3.04 -20.34
N LEU A 103 -12.04 1.76 -20.27
CA LEU A 103 -12.21 0.94 -19.07
C LEU A 103 -10.96 1.05 -18.19
N HIS A 104 -11.07 1.75 -17.08
CA HIS A 104 -9.99 1.91 -16.11
C HIS A 104 -10.17 0.89 -14.99
N VAL A 105 -9.36 -0.16 -15.03
CA VAL A 105 -9.50 -1.33 -14.16
C VAL A 105 -8.43 -1.32 -13.07
N HIS A 106 -8.84 -1.45 -11.82
CA HIS A 106 -7.93 -1.47 -10.69
C HIS A 106 -7.66 -2.90 -10.21
N ASN A 107 -6.36 -3.26 -10.10
CA ASN A 107 -5.88 -4.53 -9.52
C ASN A 107 -6.43 -5.79 -10.20
N HIS A 108 -6.58 -5.79 -11.51
CA HIS A 108 -7.14 -6.93 -12.27
C HIS A 108 -6.37 -8.25 -12.03
N SER A 109 -5.05 -8.17 -11.80
CA SER A 109 -4.14 -9.30 -11.62
C SER A 109 -3.88 -9.68 -10.14
N LEU A 110 -4.63 -9.10 -9.18
CA LEU A 110 -4.38 -9.32 -7.76
C LEU A 110 -4.82 -10.71 -7.24
N GLY A 111 -5.57 -11.48 -8.02
CA GLY A 111 -6.01 -12.81 -7.60
C GLY A 111 -7.20 -12.82 -6.64
N LYS A 112 -8.06 -11.81 -6.73
CA LYS A 112 -9.30 -11.73 -5.96
C LYS A 112 -10.53 -12.20 -6.77
N ASN A 113 -10.39 -12.23 -8.09
CA ASN A 113 -11.37 -12.77 -9.03
C ASN A 113 -10.61 -13.37 -10.21
N ALA A 114 -10.66 -14.69 -10.36
CA ALA A 114 -9.89 -15.41 -11.37
C ALA A 114 -10.44 -15.24 -12.78
N ALA A 115 -11.71 -14.86 -12.93
CA ALA A 115 -12.34 -14.62 -14.23
C ALA A 115 -11.96 -13.25 -14.84
N LEU A 116 -11.65 -12.26 -14.02
CA LEU A 116 -11.47 -10.87 -14.47
C LEU A 116 -10.37 -10.72 -15.52
N PRO A 117 -9.15 -11.28 -15.37
CA PRO A 117 -8.11 -11.14 -16.41
C PRO A 117 -8.58 -11.66 -17.79
N GLY A 118 -9.21 -12.82 -17.83
CA GLY A 118 -9.74 -13.40 -19.05
C GLY A 118 -10.91 -12.62 -19.65
N ALA A 119 -11.78 -12.05 -18.83
CA ALA A 119 -12.85 -11.17 -19.27
C ALA A 119 -12.31 -9.89 -19.92
N LEU A 120 -11.28 -9.27 -19.32
CA LEU A 120 -10.63 -8.09 -19.87
C LEU A 120 -9.90 -8.37 -21.18
N ARG A 121 -9.22 -9.51 -21.30
CA ARG A 121 -8.60 -9.93 -22.55
C ARG A 121 -9.65 -10.05 -23.69
N ARG A 122 -10.85 -10.56 -23.39
CA ARG A 122 -11.95 -10.64 -24.35
C ARG A 122 -12.45 -9.25 -24.76
N LEU A 123 -12.69 -8.35 -23.80
CA LEU A 123 -13.09 -6.98 -24.09
C LEU A 123 -12.04 -6.23 -24.91
N GLY A 124 -10.74 -6.44 -24.61
CA GLY A 124 -9.65 -5.94 -25.43
C GLY A 124 -9.71 -6.44 -26.86
N ALA A 125 -9.91 -7.76 -27.09
CA ALA A 125 -10.06 -8.34 -28.42
C ALA A 125 -11.31 -7.82 -29.17
N GLU A 126 -12.31 -7.33 -28.44
CA GLU A 126 -13.49 -6.65 -29.01
C GLU A 126 -13.23 -5.15 -29.29
N GLY A 127 -12.04 -4.65 -28.97
CA GLY A 127 -11.62 -3.28 -29.26
C GLY A 127 -11.93 -2.25 -28.17
N PHE A 128 -12.27 -2.66 -26.94
CA PHE A 128 -12.36 -1.71 -25.82
C PHE A 128 -10.98 -1.23 -25.38
N ALA A 129 -10.82 0.07 -25.17
CA ALA A 129 -9.60 0.64 -24.61
C ALA A 129 -9.50 0.31 -23.12
N LEU A 130 -8.38 -0.28 -22.69
CA LEU A 130 -8.14 -0.69 -21.30
C LEU A 130 -6.97 0.09 -20.70
N LEU A 131 -7.19 0.69 -19.54
CA LEU A 131 -6.12 1.11 -18.63
C LEU A 131 -6.12 0.17 -17.42
N LEU A 132 -5.09 -0.65 -17.31
CA LEU A 132 -4.93 -1.63 -16.23
C LEU A 132 -4.02 -1.03 -15.16
N GLN A 133 -4.61 -0.49 -14.07
CA GLN A 133 -3.86 0.11 -12.98
C GLN A 133 -3.58 -0.91 -11.88
N LEU A 134 -2.28 -1.16 -11.62
CA LEU A 134 -1.82 -2.05 -10.57
C LEU A 134 -1.45 -1.23 -9.33
N HIS A 135 -2.06 -1.58 -8.20
CA HIS A 135 -1.69 -1.07 -6.87
C HIS A 135 -0.85 -2.09 -6.11
N ASP A 136 -1.08 -3.36 -6.40
CA ASP A 136 -0.45 -4.52 -5.79
C ASP A 136 -0.33 -5.65 -6.82
N PHE A 137 0.62 -6.56 -6.63
CA PHE A 137 0.84 -7.74 -7.46
C PHE A 137 0.51 -9.02 -6.68
N ALA A 138 -0.09 -10.02 -7.34
CA ALA A 138 -0.25 -11.36 -6.74
C ALA A 138 1.09 -12.05 -6.51
N GLU A 139 2.07 -11.73 -7.34
CA GLU A 139 3.46 -12.21 -7.27
C GLU A 139 4.21 -11.65 -6.04
N ASP A 140 3.77 -10.50 -5.47
CA ASP A 140 4.45 -9.84 -4.36
C ASP A 140 3.98 -10.33 -3.00
N HIS A 141 4.51 -11.48 -2.53
CA HIS A 141 4.24 -12.09 -1.22
C HIS A 141 2.74 -12.35 -0.95
N ARG A 142 1.98 -12.72 -1.99
CA ARG A 142 0.56 -13.12 -1.89
C ARG A 142 0.30 -14.49 -2.52
N PRO A 143 0.94 -15.55 -2.01
CA PRO A 143 0.88 -16.87 -2.65
C PRO A 143 -0.54 -17.41 -2.77
N ALA A 144 -1.41 -17.21 -1.78
CA ALA A 144 -2.80 -17.66 -1.86
C ALA A 144 -3.57 -17.01 -3.03
N ASN A 145 -3.34 -15.71 -3.29
CA ASN A 145 -3.95 -15.01 -4.41
C ASN A 145 -3.37 -15.49 -5.75
N TYR A 146 -2.05 -15.67 -5.80
CA TYR A 146 -1.37 -16.16 -6.99
C TYR A 146 -1.81 -17.58 -7.35
N CYS A 147 -1.84 -18.50 -6.39
CA CYS A 147 -2.29 -19.88 -6.59
C CYS A 147 -3.78 -19.94 -6.97
N HIS A 148 -4.62 -19.03 -6.47
CA HIS A 148 -6.01 -18.91 -6.91
C HIS A 148 -6.12 -18.57 -8.40
N LEU A 149 -5.29 -17.63 -8.89
CA LEU A 149 -5.20 -17.32 -10.33
C LEU A 149 -4.60 -18.47 -11.15
N LEU A 150 -3.60 -19.14 -10.59
CA LEU A 150 -2.93 -20.26 -11.24
C LEU A 150 -3.94 -21.37 -11.55
N GLY A 151 -4.75 -21.77 -10.57
CA GLY A 151 -5.75 -22.84 -10.74
C GLY A 151 -5.12 -24.11 -11.31
N SER A 152 -5.52 -24.51 -12.52
CA SER A 152 -4.96 -25.66 -13.27
C SER A 152 -3.90 -25.27 -14.30
N ARG A 153 -3.50 -24.00 -14.39
CA ARG A 153 -2.49 -23.51 -15.34
C ARG A 153 -1.09 -23.72 -14.79
N ASP A 154 -0.09 -23.72 -15.67
CA ASP A 154 1.30 -23.56 -15.25
C ASP A 154 1.65 -22.06 -15.00
N HIS A 155 2.84 -21.79 -14.46
CA HIS A 155 3.27 -20.44 -14.12
C HIS A 155 3.45 -19.53 -15.35
N GLY A 156 3.89 -20.10 -16.48
CA GLY A 156 4.07 -19.35 -17.73
C GLY A 156 2.75 -18.97 -18.35
N ASP A 157 1.82 -19.91 -18.48
CA ASP A 157 0.46 -19.69 -18.98
C ASP A 157 -0.28 -18.64 -18.16
N LEU A 158 -0.12 -18.67 -16.82
CA LEU A 158 -0.71 -17.65 -15.95
C LEU A 158 -0.16 -16.26 -16.27
N PHE A 159 1.16 -16.12 -16.43
CA PHE A 159 1.79 -14.83 -16.70
C PHE A 159 1.33 -14.22 -18.02
N GLU A 160 1.25 -15.03 -19.08
CA GLU A 160 0.69 -14.61 -20.36
C GLU A 160 -0.77 -14.17 -20.26
N HIS A 161 -1.54 -14.83 -19.40
CA HIS A 161 -2.96 -14.54 -19.21
C HIS A 161 -3.22 -13.26 -18.40
N LEU A 162 -2.40 -13.00 -17.37
CA LEU A 162 -2.55 -11.85 -16.48
C LEU A 162 -2.21 -10.51 -17.13
N TYR A 163 -1.33 -10.52 -18.12
CA TYR A 163 -0.79 -9.28 -18.71
C TYR A 163 -1.07 -9.21 -20.22
N PRO A 164 -2.36 -8.98 -20.63
CA PRO A 164 -2.75 -8.89 -22.03
C PRO A 164 -2.08 -7.69 -22.73
N GLN A 165 -1.66 -7.89 -23.98
CA GLN A 165 -0.94 -6.92 -24.81
C GLN A 165 -1.67 -6.62 -26.11
N ALA A 166 -1.99 -5.35 -26.33
CA ALA A 166 -2.46 -4.78 -27.59
C ALA A 166 -2.17 -3.27 -27.60
N SER A 167 -2.26 -2.59 -28.74
CA SER A 167 -2.00 -1.14 -28.84
C SER A 167 -2.93 -0.29 -27.96
N HIS A 168 -4.14 -0.73 -27.73
CA HIS A 168 -5.16 -0.06 -26.92
C HIS A 168 -5.33 -0.65 -25.50
N ILE A 169 -4.33 -1.42 -25.02
CA ILE A 169 -4.23 -1.93 -23.65
C ILE A 169 -2.98 -1.35 -23.02
N HIS A 170 -3.17 -0.43 -22.08
CA HIS A 170 -2.11 0.23 -21.36
C HIS A 170 -2.10 -0.15 -19.89
N TYR A 171 -0.96 0.02 -19.26
CA TYR A 171 -0.74 -0.24 -17.84
C TYR A 171 -0.42 1.05 -17.09
N ALA A 172 -0.88 1.17 -15.86
CA ALA A 172 -0.52 2.24 -14.94
C ALA A 172 -0.04 1.66 -13.62
N VAL A 173 1.02 2.25 -13.07
CA VAL A 173 1.62 1.88 -11.78
C VAL A 173 1.87 3.10 -10.92
N LEU A 174 1.98 2.89 -9.59
CA LEU A 174 2.02 3.96 -8.61
C LEU A 174 3.42 4.54 -8.40
N ASN A 175 4.48 3.79 -8.74
CA ASN A 175 5.86 4.14 -8.46
C ASN A 175 6.80 3.68 -9.58
N SER A 176 8.01 4.23 -9.59
CA SER A 176 9.04 3.93 -10.60
C SER A 176 9.60 2.51 -10.48
N ARG A 177 9.59 1.91 -9.29
CA ARG A 177 9.95 0.51 -9.08
C ARG A 177 9.05 -0.41 -9.89
N ASP A 178 7.74 -0.28 -9.73
CA ASP A 178 6.75 -1.11 -10.40
C ASP A 178 6.71 -0.84 -11.91
N TYR A 179 7.00 0.41 -12.32
CA TYR A 179 7.22 0.76 -13.72
C TYR A 179 8.39 -0.04 -14.31
N SER A 180 9.55 -0.01 -13.64
CA SER A 180 10.74 -0.74 -14.08
C SER A 180 10.51 -2.25 -14.15
N LEU A 181 9.76 -2.81 -13.20
CA LEU A 181 9.42 -4.23 -13.18
C LEU A 181 8.57 -4.66 -14.38
N LEU A 182 7.51 -3.93 -14.67
CA LEU A 182 6.64 -4.24 -15.83
C LEU A 182 7.37 -4.02 -17.15
N TRP A 183 8.21 -2.98 -17.25
CA TRP A 183 9.03 -2.75 -18.42
C TRP A 183 10.02 -3.89 -18.67
N GLN A 184 10.74 -4.35 -17.65
CA GLN A 184 11.66 -5.49 -17.71
C GLN A 184 10.94 -6.80 -18.00
N ALA A 185 9.69 -6.93 -17.56
CA ALA A 185 8.84 -8.08 -17.86
C ALA A 185 8.33 -8.10 -19.31
N GLY A 186 8.50 -7.00 -20.07
CA GLY A 186 8.18 -6.92 -21.48
C GLY A 186 7.01 -6.01 -21.84
N VAL A 187 6.44 -5.25 -20.90
CA VAL A 187 5.43 -4.23 -21.22
C VAL A 187 6.11 -3.07 -21.95
N PRO A 188 5.67 -2.71 -23.17
CA PRO A 188 6.26 -1.62 -23.93
C PRO A 188 6.14 -0.27 -23.20
N ALA A 189 7.23 0.53 -23.23
CA ALA A 189 7.28 1.81 -22.50
C ALA A 189 6.22 2.82 -22.97
N ASP A 190 5.79 2.76 -24.23
CA ASP A 190 4.75 3.62 -24.78
C ASP A 190 3.33 3.26 -24.27
N ARG A 191 3.15 2.08 -23.69
CA ARG A 191 1.90 1.57 -23.08
C ARG A 191 1.98 1.47 -21.55
N LEU A 192 3.06 1.92 -20.95
CA LEU A 192 3.28 1.87 -19.50
C LEU A 192 3.34 3.30 -18.92
N HIS A 193 2.57 3.55 -17.86
CA HIS A 193 2.39 4.88 -17.31
C HIS A 193 2.72 4.93 -15.81
N TYR A 194 3.50 5.94 -15.40
CA TYR A 194 3.67 6.33 -14.01
C TYR A 194 2.49 7.21 -13.59
N LEU A 195 1.61 6.66 -12.76
CA LEU A 195 0.37 7.30 -12.29
C LEU A 195 0.30 7.23 -10.75
N PRO A 196 1.08 8.04 -10.04
CA PRO A 196 1.04 8.08 -8.58
C PRO A 196 -0.32 8.55 -8.07
N ASN A 197 -0.70 8.12 -6.86
CA ASN A 197 -1.93 8.56 -6.23
C ASN A 197 -1.90 10.06 -5.95
N ALA A 198 -3.02 10.73 -6.22
CA ALA A 198 -3.20 12.13 -5.83
C ALA A 198 -3.42 12.24 -4.33
N MET A 199 -2.79 13.26 -3.73
CA MET A 199 -3.05 13.66 -2.37
C MET A 199 -4.23 14.64 -2.35
N PRO A 200 -5.38 14.29 -1.76
CA PRO A 200 -6.48 15.22 -1.61
C PRO A 200 -6.10 16.34 -0.62
N GLU A 201 -6.87 17.41 -0.63
CA GLU A 201 -6.76 18.43 0.42
C GLU A 201 -7.05 17.79 1.78
N VAL A 202 -6.18 18.08 2.74
CA VAL A 202 -6.38 17.64 4.13
C VAL A 202 -7.32 18.64 4.81
N PRO A 203 -8.38 18.17 5.49
CA PRO A 203 -9.24 19.06 6.26
C PRO A 203 -8.44 19.85 7.28
N HIS A 204 -8.94 21.04 7.63
CA HIS A 204 -8.34 21.84 8.70
C HIS A 204 -8.29 21.00 9.99
N LEU A 205 -7.10 20.88 10.55
CA LEU A 205 -6.90 20.13 11.80
C LEU A 205 -7.39 20.98 12.99
N PRO A 206 -8.00 20.37 14.01
CA PRO A 206 -8.33 21.06 15.25
C PRO A 206 -7.08 21.52 16.01
N ASP A 207 -7.29 22.36 17.03
CA ASP A 207 -6.21 22.80 17.92
C ASP A 207 -5.52 21.61 18.60
N GLN A 208 -4.18 21.61 18.61
CA GLN A 208 -3.38 20.50 19.14
C GLN A 208 -3.62 20.28 20.63
N ALA A 209 -3.70 21.37 21.43
CA ALA A 209 -3.88 21.25 22.86
C ALA A 209 -5.28 20.72 23.21
N ALA A 210 -6.31 21.13 22.44
CA ALA A 210 -7.66 20.58 22.58
C ALA A 210 -7.70 19.09 22.23
N ALA A 211 -7.09 18.70 21.10
CA ALA A 211 -7.01 17.31 20.69
C ALA A 211 -6.25 16.42 21.70
N ARG A 212 -5.16 16.94 22.31
CA ARG A 212 -4.42 16.25 23.37
C ARG A 212 -5.28 16.04 24.62
N ARG A 213 -6.06 17.04 25.05
CA ARG A 213 -7.01 16.89 26.18
C ARG A 213 -8.06 15.81 25.87
N THR A 214 -8.61 15.80 24.66
CA THR A 214 -9.57 14.77 24.24
C THR A 214 -8.96 13.37 24.30
N LEU A 215 -7.70 13.19 23.87
CA LEU A 215 -7.00 11.90 23.98
C LEU A 215 -6.77 11.50 25.45
N GLN A 216 -6.41 12.44 26.32
CA GLN A 216 -6.24 12.17 27.74
C GLN A 216 -7.57 11.74 28.38
N ASP A 217 -8.65 12.48 28.13
CA ASP A 217 -9.95 12.23 28.75
C ASP A 217 -10.58 10.92 28.31
N ARG A 218 -10.41 10.55 27.04
CA ARG A 218 -11.05 9.36 26.47
C ARG A 218 -10.20 8.10 26.53
N PHE A 219 -8.90 8.22 26.42
CA PHE A 219 -7.98 7.07 26.27
C PHE A 219 -6.88 7.04 27.32
N GLY A 220 -6.81 8.02 28.21
CA GLY A 220 -5.78 8.08 29.24
C GLY A 220 -4.38 8.39 28.70
N VAL A 221 -4.26 8.92 27.49
CA VAL A 221 -2.96 9.32 26.91
C VAL A 221 -2.48 10.59 27.60
N PRO A 222 -1.33 10.59 28.30
CA PRO A 222 -0.86 11.78 29.01
C PRO A 222 -0.65 12.99 28.07
N CYS A 223 -1.01 14.18 28.52
CA CYS A 223 -0.70 15.41 27.79
C CYS A 223 0.78 15.78 27.82
N SER A 224 1.54 15.27 28.81
CA SER A 224 2.99 15.46 28.91
C SER A 224 3.75 14.49 28.03
N GLY A 225 4.95 14.87 27.59
CA GLY A 225 5.81 14.07 26.72
C GLY A 225 5.39 14.13 25.24
N LEU A 226 6.18 13.46 24.40
CA LEU A 226 5.94 13.40 22.95
C LEU A 226 4.92 12.32 22.61
N PHE A 227 3.97 12.66 21.77
CA PHE A 227 3.00 11.71 21.24
C PHE A 227 3.28 11.43 19.75
N LEU A 228 3.61 10.18 19.45
CA LEU A 228 3.72 9.69 18.07
C LEU A 228 2.41 9.01 17.67
N ALA A 229 1.73 9.56 16.68
CA ALA A 229 0.59 8.89 16.09
C ALA A 229 1.03 7.94 14.97
N TYR A 230 0.56 6.71 15.00
CA TYR A 230 0.68 5.75 13.91
C TYR A 230 -0.70 5.52 13.30
N PRO A 231 -1.09 6.34 12.30
CA PRO A 231 -2.45 6.36 11.74
C PRO A 231 -2.67 5.24 10.73
N VAL A 232 -2.63 4.01 11.19
CA VAL A 232 -2.71 2.81 10.34
C VAL A 232 -3.78 1.83 10.79
N ARG A 233 -4.20 0.97 9.86
CA ARG A 233 -4.81 -0.30 10.17
C ARG A 233 -3.71 -1.30 10.52
N ALA A 234 -3.76 -1.86 11.70
CA ALA A 234 -2.71 -2.68 12.32
C ALA A 234 -2.63 -4.10 11.70
N ILE A 235 -2.22 -4.20 10.45
CA ILE A 235 -1.94 -5.46 9.75
C ILE A 235 -0.44 -5.78 9.83
N ARG A 236 -0.05 -7.04 9.58
CA ARG A 236 1.30 -7.57 9.81
C ARG A 236 2.42 -6.71 9.21
N ARG A 237 2.30 -6.31 7.92
CA ARG A 237 3.30 -5.48 7.25
C ARG A 237 3.50 -4.08 7.85
N LYS A 238 2.61 -3.65 8.76
CA LYS A 238 2.78 -2.41 9.53
C LYS A 238 3.74 -2.56 10.70
N ASN A 239 4.22 -3.78 10.97
CA ASN A 239 5.30 -4.10 11.90
C ASN A 239 5.11 -3.43 13.28
N LEU A 240 4.01 -3.79 13.97
CA LEU A 240 3.67 -3.23 15.28
C LEU A 240 4.78 -3.46 16.32
N GLY A 241 5.52 -4.57 16.21
CA GLY A 241 6.66 -4.83 17.09
C GLY A 241 7.68 -3.69 17.08
N GLU A 242 7.91 -3.06 15.94
CA GLU A 242 8.81 -1.91 15.83
C GLU A 242 8.20 -0.62 16.41
N ALA A 243 6.88 -0.46 16.34
CA ALA A 243 6.21 0.65 17.05
C ALA A 243 6.31 0.49 18.58
N LEU A 244 6.18 -0.75 19.09
CA LEU A 244 6.41 -1.07 20.49
C LEU A 244 7.89 -0.87 20.88
N LEU A 245 8.82 -1.16 19.96
CA LEU A 245 10.25 -0.92 20.19
C LEU A 245 10.55 0.56 20.42
N TRP A 246 9.95 1.47 19.65
CA TRP A 246 10.05 2.90 19.89
C TRP A 246 9.62 3.26 21.32
N ALA A 247 8.49 2.76 21.79
CA ALA A 247 8.01 2.98 23.15
C ALA A 247 8.94 2.36 24.22
N ALA A 248 9.52 1.19 23.95
CA ALA A 248 10.45 0.52 24.87
C ALA A 248 11.81 1.23 24.99
N LEU A 249 12.26 1.86 23.89
CA LEU A 249 13.53 2.61 23.86
C LEU A 249 13.42 3.97 24.57
N PHE A 250 12.24 4.61 24.61
CA PHE A 250 11.99 5.93 25.21
C PHE A 250 10.82 5.91 26.19
N PRO A 251 10.84 5.07 27.25
CA PRO A 251 9.66 4.77 28.07
C PRO A 251 9.14 5.95 28.90
N SER A 252 9.98 6.95 29.19
CA SER A 252 9.61 8.12 30.01
C SER A 252 9.17 9.32 29.18
N ASP A 253 9.55 9.38 27.92
CA ASP A 253 9.48 10.60 27.11
C ASP A 253 8.50 10.50 25.94
N LEU A 254 8.04 9.29 25.63
CA LEU A 254 7.33 9.00 24.40
C LEU A 254 6.06 8.20 24.66
N GLN A 255 4.96 8.58 24.00
CA GLN A 255 3.74 7.79 23.87
C GLN A 255 3.51 7.44 22.40
N VAL A 256 3.06 6.22 22.13
CA VAL A 256 2.74 5.76 20.76
C VAL A 256 1.25 5.44 20.66
N GLY A 257 0.57 6.06 19.71
CA GLY A 257 -0.87 5.83 19.45
C GLY A 257 -1.12 5.12 18.12
N ILE A 258 -1.79 3.97 18.17
CA ILE A 258 -2.17 3.17 16.99
C ILE A 258 -3.66 3.32 16.76
N THR A 259 -4.08 3.63 15.51
CA THR A 259 -5.47 4.05 15.27
C THR A 259 -6.45 2.91 15.10
N LEU A 260 -6.21 1.95 14.22
CA LEU A 260 -7.24 0.99 13.81
C LEU A 260 -6.80 -0.47 13.97
N PRO A 261 -7.66 -1.34 14.54
CA PRO A 261 -7.43 -2.78 14.51
C PRO A 261 -7.53 -3.32 13.07
N PRO A 262 -7.02 -4.53 12.80
CA PRO A 262 -7.24 -5.20 11.53
C PRO A 262 -8.73 -5.57 11.36
N THR A 263 -9.21 -5.56 10.12
CA THR A 263 -10.57 -6.02 9.78
C THR A 263 -10.61 -7.48 9.37
N ASN A 264 -9.46 -8.05 8.96
CA ASN A 264 -9.36 -9.46 8.63
C ASN A 264 -9.24 -10.30 9.91
N PRO A 265 -10.16 -11.27 10.17
CA PRO A 265 -10.10 -12.13 11.33
C PRO A 265 -8.75 -12.87 11.50
N ALA A 266 -8.10 -13.26 10.41
CA ALA A 266 -6.80 -13.92 10.46
C ALA A 266 -5.68 -13.04 11.05
N ALA A 267 -5.80 -11.72 10.99
CA ALA A 267 -4.82 -10.79 11.54
C ALA A 267 -5.11 -10.39 13.01
N LEU A 268 -6.30 -10.70 13.53
CA LEU A 268 -6.71 -10.28 14.89
C LEU A 268 -5.86 -10.97 15.96
N SER A 269 -5.53 -12.24 15.82
CA SER A 269 -4.72 -12.99 16.82
C SER A 269 -3.32 -12.37 16.99
N HIS A 270 -2.67 -11.96 15.90
CA HIS A 270 -1.38 -11.27 15.92
C HIS A 270 -1.50 -9.88 16.57
N TYR A 271 -2.54 -9.15 16.23
CA TYR A 271 -2.81 -7.83 16.80
C TYR A 271 -3.03 -7.89 18.33
N GLU A 272 -3.87 -8.81 18.80
CA GLU A 272 -4.13 -8.99 20.24
C GLU A 272 -2.88 -9.42 21.00
N ARG A 273 -2.01 -10.25 20.40
CA ARG A 273 -0.73 -10.61 20.99
C ARG A 273 0.15 -9.38 21.23
N TRP A 274 0.23 -8.44 20.29
CA TRP A 274 0.97 -7.19 20.47
C TRP A 274 0.36 -6.30 21.57
N LYS A 275 -0.97 -6.20 21.66
CA LYS A 275 -1.64 -5.48 22.75
C LYS A 275 -1.32 -6.09 24.12
N GLN A 276 -1.40 -7.40 24.22
CA GLN A 276 -1.07 -8.13 25.46
C GLN A 276 0.40 -7.92 25.84
N LEU A 277 1.31 -7.99 24.90
CA LEU A 277 2.73 -7.75 25.16
C LEU A 277 2.99 -6.32 25.64
N ALA A 278 2.40 -5.33 25.00
CA ALA A 278 2.51 -3.93 25.43
C ALA A 278 2.03 -3.73 26.87
N ALA A 279 0.89 -4.35 27.24
CA ALA A 279 0.36 -4.30 28.60
C ALA A 279 1.28 -5.03 29.61
N GLN A 280 1.77 -6.24 29.29
CA GLN A 280 2.70 -7.01 30.15
C GLN A 280 3.98 -6.24 30.43
N LEU A 281 4.53 -5.58 29.41
CA LEU A 281 5.77 -4.80 29.50
C LEU A 281 5.51 -3.36 29.98
N ARG A 282 4.26 -2.97 30.23
CA ARG A 282 3.84 -1.62 30.64
C ARG A 282 4.39 -0.54 29.71
N LEU A 283 4.37 -0.80 28.39
CA LEU A 283 4.83 0.16 27.41
C LEU A 283 3.79 1.28 27.22
N PRO A 284 4.21 2.53 27.01
CA PRO A 284 3.33 3.67 26.74
C PRO A 284 2.75 3.63 25.31
N VAL A 285 1.99 2.57 24.99
CA VAL A 285 1.37 2.33 23.69
C VAL A 285 -0.14 2.25 23.85
N TYR A 286 -0.86 3.04 23.08
CA TYR A 286 -2.31 3.19 23.13
C TYR A 286 -2.91 2.71 21.81
N PHE A 287 -3.85 1.78 21.89
CA PHE A 287 -4.46 1.14 20.73
C PHE A 287 -5.88 1.66 20.49
N GLU A 288 -6.35 1.52 19.24
CA GLU A 288 -7.73 1.81 18.86
C GLU A 288 -8.16 3.26 19.08
N LEU A 289 -7.22 4.20 18.91
CA LEU A 289 -7.51 5.63 19.07
C LEU A 289 -8.48 6.17 18.00
N GLY A 290 -8.66 5.44 16.88
CA GLY A 290 -9.57 5.76 15.78
C GLY A 290 -10.69 4.74 15.61
N GLY A 291 -11.46 4.88 14.52
CA GLY A 291 -12.56 3.97 14.20
C GLY A 291 -13.91 4.40 14.80
N ALA A 292 -14.89 3.50 14.79
CA ALA A 292 -16.27 3.81 15.18
C ALA A 292 -16.41 4.31 16.63
N ASN A 293 -15.59 3.78 17.53
CA ASN A 293 -15.57 4.16 18.95
C ASN A 293 -14.39 5.08 19.30
N GLY A 294 -13.55 5.41 18.32
CA GLY A 294 -12.36 6.25 18.49
C GLY A 294 -12.60 7.71 18.16
N LEU A 295 -11.51 8.41 17.89
CA LEU A 295 -11.52 9.79 17.42
C LEU A 295 -11.48 9.81 15.87
N PRO A 296 -12.00 10.87 15.24
CA PRO A 296 -11.70 11.15 13.85
C PRO A 296 -10.19 11.19 13.62
N VAL A 297 -9.72 10.68 12.48
CA VAL A 297 -8.28 10.67 12.15
C VAL A 297 -7.67 12.08 12.24
N ALA A 298 -8.41 13.12 11.85
CA ALA A 298 -7.96 14.52 11.96
C ALA A 298 -7.63 14.93 13.41
N GLU A 299 -8.39 14.47 14.39
CA GLU A 299 -8.11 14.75 15.81
C GLU A 299 -6.86 14.02 16.30
N VAL A 300 -6.68 12.74 15.90
CA VAL A 300 -5.47 11.98 16.25
C VAL A 300 -4.22 12.61 15.62
N LEU A 301 -4.30 13.05 14.36
CA LEU A 301 -3.21 13.75 13.67
C LEU A 301 -2.93 15.12 14.32
N ALA A 302 -3.98 15.85 14.71
CA ALA A 302 -3.83 17.14 15.39
C ALA A 302 -3.11 17.00 16.74
N ALA A 303 -3.44 15.98 17.50
CA ALA A 303 -2.82 15.71 18.79
C ALA A 303 -1.34 15.31 18.69
N ALA A 304 -0.90 14.79 17.55
CA ALA A 304 0.44 14.25 17.39
C ALA A 304 1.53 15.35 17.36
N ASP A 305 2.67 15.05 17.96
CA ASP A 305 3.91 15.83 17.79
C ASP A 305 4.67 15.36 16.55
N ARG A 306 4.57 14.06 16.22
CA ARG A 306 5.15 13.41 15.03
C ARG A 306 4.19 12.33 14.53
N ILE A 307 4.31 12.00 13.26
CA ILE A 307 3.69 10.80 12.69
C ILE A 307 4.74 9.71 12.62
N LEU A 308 4.41 8.54 13.13
CA LEU A 308 5.28 7.35 13.06
C LEU A 308 4.89 6.49 11.87
N THR A 309 5.88 5.88 11.21
CA THR A 309 5.69 4.73 10.34
C THR A 309 6.76 3.67 10.61
N THR A 310 6.32 2.42 10.76
CA THR A 310 7.19 1.24 10.91
C THR A 310 6.88 0.19 9.85
N SER A 311 6.16 0.57 8.80
CA SER A 311 5.79 -0.32 7.69
C SER A 311 7.02 -0.89 7.01
N VAL A 312 7.01 -2.20 6.75
CA VAL A 312 8.10 -2.89 6.02
C VAL A 312 7.88 -2.91 4.52
N THR A 313 6.67 -2.63 4.06
CA THR A 313 6.31 -2.49 2.64
C THR A 313 5.04 -1.67 2.47
N GLU A 314 4.98 -0.94 1.38
CA GLU A 314 3.82 -0.15 0.93
C GLU A 314 3.66 -0.27 -0.60
N GLY A 315 2.42 -0.15 -1.08
CA GLY A 315 2.17 -0.04 -2.52
C GLY A 315 2.56 1.34 -3.06
N PHE A 316 2.07 2.40 -2.39
CA PHE A 316 2.41 3.79 -2.74
C PHE A 316 3.00 4.57 -1.56
N GLY A 317 2.52 4.29 -0.33
CA GLY A 317 3.01 4.99 0.86
C GLY A 317 2.34 6.35 1.09
N MET A 318 1.01 6.40 1.13
CA MET A 318 0.26 7.64 1.41
C MET A 318 0.73 8.33 2.69
N ALA A 319 1.14 7.59 3.71
CA ALA A 319 1.64 8.15 4.96
C ALA A 319 2.86 9.06 4.78
N PHE A 320 3.70 8.81 3.74
CA PHE A 320 4.83 9.66 3.39
C PHE A 320 4.43 11.01 2.77
N LEU A 321 3.16 11.19 2.41
CA LEU A 321 2.61 12.45 1.91
C LEU A 321 1.65 13.09 2.92
N GLU A 322 0.79 12.29 3.55
CA GLU A 322 -0.27 12.76 4.47
C GLU A 322 0.29 13.48 5.68
N SER A 323 1.43 13.04 6.22
CA SER A 323 2.07 13.65 7.39
C SER A 323 2.44 15.12 7.16
N TRP A 324 2.98 15.45 6.00
CA TRP A 324 3.37 16.82 5.64
C TRP A 324 2.16 17.71 5.41
N MET A 325 1.10 17.17 4.82
CA MET A 325 -0.16 17.89 4.66
C MET A 325 -0.87 18.12 6.00
N ALA A 326 -0.67 17.24 6.97
CA ALA A 326 -1.11 17.41 8.35
C ALA A 326 -0.16 18.30 9.20
N GLU A 327 0.85 18.89 8.58
CA GLU A 327 1.87 19.74 9.25
C GLU A 327 2.58 19.01 10.40
N ARG A 328 2.85 17.71 10.22
CA ARG A 328 3.57 16.86 11.16
C ARG A 328 4.77 16.20 10.49
N VAL A 329 5.90 16.21 11.19
CA VAL A 329 7.09 15.50 10.73
C VAL A 329 6.84 14.01 10.77
N LEU A 330 7.22 13.31 9.71
CA LEU A 330 7.24 11.87 9.63
C LEU A 330 8.55 11.34 10.20
N VAL A 331 8.46 10.37 11.10
CA VAL A 331 9.59 9.66 11.70
C VAL A 331 9.41 8.15 11.55
N GLY A 332 10.48 7.41 11.71
CA GLY A 332 10.42 5.95 11.68
C GLY A 332 11.13 5.35 10.48
N ARG A 333 10.58 4.26 9.97
CA ARG A 333 11.18 3.48 8.90
C ARG A 333 10.97 4.13 7.52
N ASN A 334 12.06 4.38 6.83
CA ASN A 334 12.07 4.71 5.42
C ASN A 334 11.88 3.43 4.57
N LEU A 335 11.27 3.59 3.41
CA LEU A 335 11.14 2.57 2.38
C LEU A 335 11.76 3.10 1.08
N PRO A 336 13.09 2.96 0.88
CA PRO A 336 13.78 3.55 -0.27
C PRO A 336 13.14 3.22 -1.62
N GLU A 337 12.62 2.00 -1.79
CA GLU A 337 11.91 1.59 -3.01
C GLU A 337 10.64 2.41 -3.31
N ILE A 338 10.04 3.01 -2.28
CA ILE A 338 8.84 3.84 -2.40
C ILE A 338 9.21 5.32 -2.36
N THR A 339 10.09 5.71 -1.44
CA THR A 339 10.42 7.12 -1.22
C THR A 339 11.38 7.69 -2.26
N ALA A 340 12.04 6.85 -3.07
CA ALA A 340 12.90 7.30 -4.18
C ALA A 340 12.17 8.27 -5.12
N ASP A 341 10.91 8.02 -5.46
CA ASP A 341 10.11 8.91 -6.31
C ASP A 341 9.80 10.25 -5.62
N PHE A 342 9.55 10.22 -4.31
CA PHE A 342 9.30 11.42 -3.52
C PHE A 342 10.58 12.26 -3.38
N VAL A 343 11.72 11.60 -3.18
CA VAL A 343 13.04 12.26 -3.14
C VAL A 343 13.37 12.86 -4.51
N ALA A 344 13.13 12.13 -5.60
CA ALA A 344 13.31 12.65 -6.96
C ALA A 344 12.41 13.86 -7.27
N ALA A 345 11.22 13.93 -6.64
CA ALA A 345 10.35 15.10 -6.70
C ALA A 345 10.82 16.29 -5.82
N GLY A 346 11.83 16.08 -4.95
CA GLY A 346 12.44 17.09 -4.09
C GLY A 346 12.07 17.00 -2.60
N MET A 347 11.44 15.91 -2.16
CA MET A 347 11.17 15.69 -0.72
C MET A 347 12.42 15.24 0.03
N ARG A 348 12.43 15.48 1.34
CA ARG A 348 13.48 15.05 2.26
C ARG A 348 12.87 14.25 3.42
N PHE A 349 13.60 13.20 3.85
CA PHE A 349 13.20 12.28 4.93
C PHE A 349 14.29 12.20 6.01
N ASP A 350 14.76 13.35 6.47
CA ASP A 350 15.95 13.50 7.35
C ASP A 350 15.82 12.81 8.71
N HIS A 351 14.59 12.52 9.15
CA HIS A 351 14.30 11.90 10.45
C HIS A 351 13.83 10.45 10.33
N MET A 352 14.19 9.79 9.23
CA MET A 352 13.84 8.40 8.98
C MET A 352 15.10 7.53 8.86
N TYR A 353 14.95 6.25 9.10
CA TYR A 353 16.02 5.24 8.97
C TYR A 353 15.61 4.13 8.02
N ASP A 354 16.58 3.62 7.26
CA ASP A 354 16.37 2.48 6.34
C ASP A 354 16.41 1.15 7.09
N GLN A 355 17.17 1.07 8.19
CA GLN A 355 17.34 -0.11 9.02
C GLN A 355 17.36 0.27 10.50
N LEU A 356 16.74 -0.57 11.34
CA LEU A 356 16.86 -0.50 12.79
C LEU A 356 17.73 -1.66 13.26
N ARG A 357 18.98 -1.39 13.56
CA ARG A 357 20.04 -2.37 13.77
C ARG A 357 19.97 -2.99 15.15
N ILE A 358 19.95 -4.31 15.20
CA ILE A 358 19.91 -5.13 16.41
C ILE A 358 21.09 -6.10 16.39
N PRO A 359 21.88 -6.25 17.50
CA PRO A 359 22.90 -7.28 17.59
C PRO A 359 22.28 -8.69 17.49
N VAL A 360 22.77 -9.51 16.55
CA VAL A 360 22.29 -10.89 16.34
C VAL A 360 22.43 -11.71 17.62
N GLY A 361 23.47 -11.44 18.44
CA GLY A 361 23.70 -12.10 19.72
C GLY A 361 22.54 -11.95 20.74
N LEU A 362 21.67 -10.96 20.59
CA LEU A 362 20.50 -10.79 21.46
C LEU A 362 19.43 -11.88 21.26
N VAL A 363 19.37 -12.51 20.12
CA VAL A 363 18.42 -13.58 19.80
C VAL A 363 19.12 -14.91 19.49
N GLY A 364 20.41 -14.87 19.16
CA GLY A 364 21.23 -16.01 18.79
C GLY A 364 21.29 -16.21 17.27
N ARG A 365 22.53 -16.34 16.75
CA ARG A 365 22.77 -16.48 15.31
C ARG A 365 22.02 -17.67 14.70
N ALA A 366 22.12 -18.85 15.32
CA ALA A 366 21.46 -20.05 14.79
C ALA A 366 19.93 -19.88 14.70
N ALA A 367 19.30 -19.23 15.67
CA ALA A 367 17.86 -18.96 15.64
C ALA A 367 17.47 -17.97 14.52
N VAL A 368 18.31 -16.99 14.22
CA VAL A 368 18.09 -16.06 13.11
C VAL A 368 18.22 -16.76 11.77
N GLU A 369 19.28 -17.54 11.57
CA GLU A 369 19.53 -18.29 10.32
C GLU A 369 18.42 -19.31 10.04
N GLU A 370 18.02 -20.07 11.06
CA GLU A 370 16.90 -21.02 10.97
C GLU A 370 15.60 -20.32 10.60
N MET A 371 15.27 -19.22 11.29
CA MET A 371 14.07 -18.43 11.03
C MET A 371 14.04 -17.87 9.61
N LEU A 372 15.14 -17.31 9.11
CA LEU A 372 15.22 -16.75 7.76
C LEU A 372 15.05 -17.84 6.70
N CYS A 373 15.78 -18.94 6.84
CA CYS A 373 15.73 -20.06 5.90
C CYS A 373 14.35 -20.69 5.85
N GLU A 374 13.76 -20.96 7.01
CA GLU A 374 12.44 -21.58 7.09
C GLU A 374 11.34 -20.68 6.52
N ALA A 375 11.33 -19.39 6.89
CA ALA A 375 10.34 -18.44 6.37
C ALA A 375 10.47 -18.25 4.84
N TYR A 376 11.68 -18.26 4.31
CA TYR A 376 11.89 -18.15 2.86
C TYR A 376 11.47 -19.42 2.11
N ARG A 377 11.79 -20.62 2.63
CA ARG A 377 11.29 -21.89 2.07
C ARG A 377 9.77 -21.93 2.06
N GLN A 378 9.15 -21.57 3.18
CA GLN A 378 7.68 -21.51 3.29
C GLN A 378 7.07 -20.59 2.23
N LEU A 379 7.67 -19.41 1.99
CA LEU A 379 7.21 -18.50 0.94
C LEU A 379 7.32 -19.14 -0.45
N VAL A 380 8.48 -19.72 -0.79
CA VAL A 380 8.74 -20.35 -2.09
C VAL A 380 7.79 -21.52 -2.34
N HIS A 381 7.61 -22.40 -1.35
CA HIS A 381 6.67 -23.51 -1.43
C HIS A 381 5.21 -23.07 -1.54
N ALA A 382 4.83 -21.96 -0.88
CA ALA A 382 3.48 -21.42 -0.99
C ALA A 382 3.15 -20.92 -2.40
N TYR A 383 4.16 -20.65 -3.24
CA TYR A 383 4.01 -20.39 -4.69
C TYR A 383 4.12 -21.67 -5.55
N HIS A 384 4.11 -22.87 -4.97
CA HIS A 384 4.28 -24.15 -5.65
C HIS A 384 5.61 -24.28 -6.40
N LEU A 385 6.65 -23.61 -5.92
CA LEU A 385 7.99 -23.69 -6.48
C LEU A 385 8.86 -24.72 -5.71
N PRO A 386 9.91 -25.28 -6.34
CA PRO A 386 10.82 -26.21 -5.69
C PRO A 386 11.62 -25.54 -4.57
N ASP A 387 12.24 -26.36 -3.71
CA ASP A 387 13.15 -25.87 -2.67
C ASP A 387 14.22 -24.93 -3.23
N PRO A 388 14.45 -23.78 -2.54
CA PRO A 388 15.54 -22.90 -2.93
C PRO A 388 16.89 -23.59 -2.74
N PRO A 389 17.82 -23.45 -3.70
CA PRO A 389 19.12 -24.07 -3.59
C PRO A 389 19.95 -23.48 -2.42
N PRO A 390 20.89 -24.25 -1.83
CA PRO A 390 21.65 -23.82 -0.64
C PRO A 390 22.39 -22.49 -0.80
N ASN A 391 22.88 -22.16 -1.98
CA ASN A 391 23.56 -20.88 -2.24
C ASN A 391 22.61 -19.68 -2.12
N VAL A 392 21.34 -19.82 -2.49
CA VAL A 392 20.31 -18.76 -2.33
C VAL A 392 20.01 -18.53 -0.85
N LEU A 393 19.97 -19.59 -0.04
CA LEU A 393 19.78 -19.48 1.41
C LEU A 393 21.00 -18.83 2.09
N SER A 394 22.22 -19.15 1.64
CA SER A 394 23.44 -18.50 2.14
C SER A 394 23.43 -17.01 1.78
N GLU A 395 23.11 -16.66 0.55
CA GLU A 395 22.96 -15.27 0.10
C GLU A 395 21.93 -14.51 0.95
N LEU A 396 20.77 -15.10 1.25
CA LEU A 396 19.75 -14.52 2.12
C LEU A 396 20.31 -14.21 3.51
N ILE A 397 21.04 -15.14 4.13
CA ILE A 397 21.64 -14.95 5.46
C ILE A 397 22.66 -13.81 5.40
N ASP A 398 23.57 -13.84 4.43
CA ASP A 398 24.63 -12.83 4.29
C ASP A 398 24.08 -11.42 4.06
N GLU A 399 23.02 -11.29 3.26
CA GLU A 399 22.35 -10.01 3.02
C GLU A 399 21.61 -9.47 4.26
N ARG A 400 21.07 -10.36 5.11
CA ARG A 400 20.29 -9.96 6.30
C ARG A 400 21.12 -9.81 7.56
N THR A 401 22.24 -10.50 7.66
CA THR A 401 23.12 -10.46 8.84
C THR A 401 24.49 -9.87 8.47
N HIS A 402 24.65 -8.58 8.58
CA HIS A 402 25.89 -7.91 8.27
C HIS A 402 26.59 -7.41 9.55
N ASN A 403 27.90 -7.74 9.75
CA ASN A 403 28.67 -7.36 10.93
C ASN A 403 27.99 -7.73 12.26
N ASP A 404 27.45 -8.93 12.37
CA ASP A 404 26.68 -9.40 13.53
C ASP A 404 25.46 -8.54 13.91
N LEU A 405 24.96 -7.75 12.97
CA LEU A 405 23.73 -6.96 13.10
C LEU A 405 22.67 -7.48 12.15
N ILE A 406 21.40 -7.35 12.57
CA ILE A 406 20.22 -7.61 11.74
C ILE A 406 19.26 -6.42 11.86
N ASP A 407 18.50 -6.14 10.80
CA ASP A 407 17.39 -5.20 10.88
C ASP A 407 16.26 -5.80 11.73
N PHE A 408 15.71 -5.04 12.68
CA PHE A 408 14.57 -5.48 13.50
C PHE A 408 13.37 -5.93 12.64
N ALA A 409 13.16 -5.32 11.48
CA ALA A 409 12.11 -5.68 10.55
C ALA A 409 12.35 -7.01 9.80
N ASP A 410 13.56 -7.55 9.83
CA ASP A 410 13.91 -8.87 9.29
C ASP A 410 13.74 -10.00 10.31
N LEU A 411 13.36 -9.68 11.54
CA LEU A 411 12.98 -10.66 12.56
C LEU A 411 11.48 -10.96 12.48
N ASN A 412 11.12 -12.24 12.73
CA ASN A 412 9.73 -12.61 12.93
C ASN A 412 9.19 -12.12 14.29
N GLU A 413 7.88 -12.17 14.48
CA GLU A 413 7.22 -11.69 15.70
C GLU A 413 7.76 -12.32 17.01
N PRO A 414 8.05 -13.65 17.10
CA PRO A 414 8.65 -14.25 18.30
C PRO A 414 10.01 -13.66 18.67
N LEU A 415 10.89 -13.46 17.69
CA LEU A 415 12.21 -12.89 17.95
C LEU A 415 12.13 -11.38 18.27
N GLN A 416 11.21 -10.64 17.61
CA GLN A 416 10.91 -9.25 17.99
C GLN A 416 10.42 -9.15 19.44
N GLU A 417 9.52 -10.05 19.86
CA GLU A 417 9.05 -10.11 21.26
C GLU A 417 10.21 -10.38 22.24
N GLN A 418 11.12 -11.29 21.91
CA GLN A 418 12.29 -11.58 22.74
C GLN A 418 13.17 -10.34 22.93
N ILE A 419 13.41 -9.56 21.87
CA ILE A 419 14.15 -8.30 21.94
C ILE A 419 13.44 -7.31 22.87
N LEU A 420 12.13 -7.09 22.70
CA LEU A 420 11.36 -6.17 23.53
C LEU A 420 11.45 -6.52 25.02
N ARG A 421 11.32 -7.80 25.37
CA ARG A 421 11.46 -8.29 26.74
C ARG A 421 12.86 -8.02 27.29
N ARG A 422 13.91 -8.21 26.50
CA ARG A 422 15.29 -7.94 26.91
C ARG A 422 15.56 -6.45 27.13
N ILE A 423 15.06 -5.58 26.26
CA ILE A 423 15.22 -4.11 26.40
C ILE A 423 14.58 -3.60 27.70
N VAL A 424 13.39 -4.10 28.04
CA VAL A 424 12.69 -3.68 29.26
C VAL A 424 13.37 -4.23 30.52
N ALA A 425 13.86 -5.47 30.48
CA ALA A 425 14.51 -6.12 31.61
C ALA A 425 15.95 -5.61 31.87
N HIS A 426 16.65 -5.16 30.82
CA HIS A 426 18.09 -4.85 30.88
C HIS A 426 18.39 -3.47 30.26
N PRO A 427 18.43 -2.38 31.07
CA PRO A 427 18.73 -1.03 30.59
C PRO A 427 20.01 -0.90 29.74
N PRO A 428 21.11 -1.66 29.99
CA PRO A 428 22.28 -1.62 29.10
C PRO A 428 22.00 -2.03 27.67
N VAL A 429 21.13 -3.03 27.44
CA VAL A 429 20.72 -3.46 26.10
C VAL A 429 20.00 -2.33 25.36
N ARG A 430 19.14 -1.57 26.06
CA ARG A 430 18.48 -0.39 25.52
C ARG A 430 19.49 0.67 25.06
N GLN A 431 20.51 0.95 25.88
CA GLN A 431 21.56 1.92 25.54
C GLN A 431 22.39 1.47 24.34
N GLU A 432 22.73 0.19 24.26
CA GLU A 432 23.44 -0.40 23.12
C GLU A 432 22.65 -0.22 21.82
N ILE A 433 21.35 -0.54 21.83
CA ILE A 433 20.49 -0.39 20.63
C ILE A 433 20.36 1.09 20.25
N LEU A 434 20.22 2.01 21.20
CA LEU A 434 20.18 3.45 20.92
C LEU A 434 21.51 3.95 20.32
N ALA A 435 22.63 3.47 20.80
CA ALA A 435 23.96 3.82 20.27
C ALA A 435 24.16 3.34 18.82
N LEU A 436 23.60 2.16 18.47
CA LEU A 436 23.62 1.63 17.11
C LEU A 436 22.66 2.36 16.15
N ASN A 437 21.67 3.08 16.69
CA ASN A 437 20.60 3.74 15.94
C ASN A 437 20.42 5.21 16.34
N PRO A 438 21.42 6.07 16.16
CA PRO A 438 21.38 7.45 16.63
C PRO A 438 20.26 8.29 15.99
N THR A 439 19.82 7.94 14.79
CA THR A 439 18.71 8.60 14.09
C THR A 439 17.41 8.62 14.92
N LEU A 440 17.17 7.61 15.77
CA LEU A 440 15.98 7.56 16.63
C LEU A 440 15.95 8.75 17.61
N ALA A 441 17.04 8.98 18.31
CA ALA A 441 17.15 10.08 19.26
C ALA A 441 17.16 11.44 18.53
N GLN A 442 17.86 11.54 17.41
CA GLN A 442 17.90 12.74 16.56
C GLN A 442 16.50 13.13 16.07
N ALA A 443 15.70 12.16 15.63
CA ALA A 443 14.33 12.39 15.17
C ALA A 443 13.42 12.99 16.27
N LEU A 444 13.65 12.64 17.54
CA LEU A 444 12.90 13.20 18.67
C LEU A 444 13.42 14.56 19.11
N ALA A 445 14.74 14.77 19.06
CA ALA A 445 15.41 15.98 19.54
C ALA A 445 15.43 17.13 18.51
N ALA A 446 14.95 16.92 17.28
CA ALA A 446 15.03 17.92 16.21
C ALA A 446 14.39 19.26 16.61
N PRO A 447 15.09 20.40 16.46
CA PRO A 447 14.59 21.72 16.80
C PRO A 447 13.36 22.13 16.00
N ASP A 448 12.52 23.01 16.56
CA ASP A 448 11.28 23.46 15.93
C ASP A 448 11.50 24.05 14.53
N PHE A 449 12.52 24.91 14.38
CA PHE A 449 12.77 25.57 13.11
C PHE A 449 13.16 24.58 11.98
N GLU A 450 13.93 23.53 12.31
CA GLU A 450 14.30 22.48 11.34
C GLU A 450 13.06 21.70 10.91
N ARG A 451 12.21 21.36 11.88
CA ARG A 451 10.96 20.65 11.62
C ARG A 451 10.01 21.45 10.75
N GLN A 452 9.82 22.74 11.05
CA GLN A 452 8.96 23.63 10.28
C GLN A 452 9.48 23.82 8.86
N ASN A 453 10.80 23.96 8.69
CA ASN A 453 11.41 24.04 7.36
C ASN A 453 11.19 22.77 6.54
N LEU A 454 11.36 21.60 7.17
CA LEU A 454 11.15 20.30 6.52
C LEU A 454 9.68 20.09 6.12
N ILE A 455 8.75 20.43 7.02
CA ILE A 455 7.31 20.39 6.75
C ILE A 455 6.97 21.32 5.57
N HIS A 456 7.44 22.54 5.59
CA HIS A 456 7.16 23.52 4.53
C HIS A 456 7.67 23.03 3.17
N LEU A 457 8.93 22.58 3.10
CA LEU A 457 9.54 22.03 1.90
C LEU A 457 8.73 20.85 1.34
N ASN A 458 8.48 19.85 2.16
CA ASN A 458 7.81 18.64 1.72
C ASN A 458 6.35 18.91 1.32
N ARG A 459 5.64 19.75 2.08
CA ARG A 459 4.27 20.18 1.72
C ARG A 459 4.21 20.87 0.36
N GLN A 460 5.15 21.75 0.04
CA GLN A 460 5.25 22.36 -1.29
C GLN A 460 5.44 21.31 -2.39
N VAL A 461 6.29 20.30 -2.16
CA VAL A 461 6.48 19.22 -3.13
C VAL A 461 5.21 18.40 -3.32
N VAL A 462 4.49 18.05 -2.24
CA VAL A 462 3.21 17.34 -2.33
C VAL A 462 2.20 18.15 -3.14
N GLN A 463 2.03 19.43 -2.83
CA GLN A 463 1.09 20.32 -3.53
C GLN A 463 1.43 20.51 -5.01
N ARG A 464 2.72 20.55 -5.36
CA ARG A 464 3.18 20.73 -6.75
C ARG A 464 3.11 19.44 -7.58
N SER A 465 3.42 18.27 -6.98
CA SER A 465 3.69 17.04 -7.73
C SER A 465 2.61 15.96 -7.60
N TYR A 466 1.83 16.01 -6.50
CA TYR A 466 0.85 14.99 -6.13
C TYR A 466 -0.57 15.53 -5.92
N CYS A 467 -0.85 16.77 -6.33
CA CYS A 467 -2.18 17.34 -6.21
C CYS A 467 -3.18 16.77 -7.25
N PRO A 468 -4.49 16.92 -7.03
CA PRO A 468 -5.52 16.44 -7.96
C PRO A 468 -5.37 16.98 -9.39
N ALA A 469 -4.99 18.24 -9.56
CA ALA A 469 -4.80 18.85 -10.89
C ALA A 469 -3.71 18.14 -11.71
N VAL A 470 -2.57 17.79 -11.09
CA VAL A 470 -1.48 17.04 -11.74
C VAL A 470 -1.92 15.63 -12.11
N SER A 471 -2.63 14.95 -11.20
CA SER A 471 -3.17 13.61 -11.46
C SER A 471 -4.19 13.62 -12.60
N GLY A 472 -5.11 14.56 -12.62
CA GLY A 472 -6.11 14.70 -13.68
C GLY A 472 -5.47 14.98 -15.04
N ALA A 473 -4.48 15.88 -15.10
CA ALA A 473 -3.75 16.15 -16.35
C ALA A 473 -2.96 14.91 -16.87
N ARG A 474 -2.46 14.05 -15.98
CA ARG A 474 -1.87 12.77 -16.37
C ARG A 474 -2.91 11.80 -16.92
N LEU A 475 -4.05 11.68 -16.25
CA LEU A 475 -5.16 10.83 -16.68
C LEU A 475 -5.71 11.26 -18.05
N CYS A 476 -5.94 12.56 -18.27
CA CYS A 476 -6.39 13.09 -19.58
C CYS A 476 -5.43 12.64 -20.70
N ARG A 477 -4.12 12.84 -20.53
CA ARG A 477 -3.12 12.45 -21.54
C ARG A 477 -3.11 10.93 -21.79
N ILE A 478 -3.27 10.11 -20.74
CA ILE A 478 -3.33 8.65 -20.88
C ILE A 478 -4.57 8.24 -21.64
N TYR A 479 -5.73 8.81 -21.32
CA TYR A 479 -6.99 8.44 -21.97
C TYR A 479 -7.05 8.92 -23.41
N ASP A 480 -6.60 10.16 -23.70
CA ASP A 480 -6.51 10.66 -25.08
C ASP A 480 -5.61 9.76 -25.91
N LYS A 481 -4.46 9.34 -25.37
CA LYS A 481 -3.57 8.40 -26.04
C LYS A 481 -4.24 7.06 -26.29
N LEU A 482 -4.93 6.49 -25.30
CA LEU A 482 -5.66 5.22 -25.44
C LEU A 482 -6.75 5.27 -26.52
N LEU A 483 -7.54 6.36 -26.54
CA LEU A 483 -8.64 6.50 -27.49
C LEU A 483 -8.18 6.72 -28.94
N THR A 484 -6.96 7.23 -29.12
CA THR A 484 -6.39 7.45 -30.47
C THR A 484 -5.59 6.27 -31.00
N GLN A 485 -5.36 5.20 -30.21
CA GLN A 485 -4.65 4.01 -30.67
C GLN A 485 -5.50 3.17 -31.62
N PRO A 486 -4.87 2.47 -32.58
CA PRO A 486 -5.55 1.43 -33.37
C PRO A 486 -6.18 0.37 -32.47
N ARG A 487 -7.27 -0.22 -32.92
CA ARG A 487 -7.97 -1.30 -32.20
C ARG A 487 -7.53 -2.65 -32.77
N ASP A 488 -6.49 -3.23 -32.16
CA ASP A 488 -6.02 -4.55 -32.56
C ASP A 488 -7.05 -5.62 -32.18
N VAL A 489 -7.39 -6.49 -33.11
CA VAL A 489 -8.28 -7.64 -32.85
C VAL A 489 -7.52 -8.80 -32.19
N SER A 490 -6.19 -8.80 -32.28
CA SER A 490 -5.33 -9.81 -31.64
C SER A 490 -4.78 -9.27 -30.33
N VAL A 491 -5.12 -9.92 -29.24
CA VAL A 491 -4.56 -9.66 -27.91
C VAL A 491 -3.63 -10.81 -27.55
N THR A 492 -2.34 -10.52 -27.42
CA THR A 492 -1.32 -11.48 -26.96
C THR A 492 -1.14 -11.37 -25.43
N GLY A 493 -0.28 -12.18 -24.85
CA GLY A 493 0.20 -12.02 -23.47
C GLY A 493 1.67 -11.57 -23.45
N LEU A 494 2.25 -11.41 -22.26
CA LEU A 494 3.68 -11.39 -22.08
C LEU A 494 4.24 -12.81 -22.29
N GLY A 495 5.54 -12.96 -22.52
CA GLY A 495 6.15 -14.28 -22.75
C GLY A 495 6.00 -15.23 -21.54
N PRO A 496 6.31 -16.54 -21.69
CA PRO A 496 6.02 -17.58 -20.71
C PRO A 496 6.86 -17.50 -19.43
N GLU A 497 7.93 -16.73 -19.41
CA GLU A 497 8.78 -16.55 -18.24
C GLU A 497 8.13 -15.58 -17.25
N ASN A 498 7.73 -16.06 -16.08
CA ASN A 498 7.19 -15.19 -15.03
C ASN A 498 8.31 -14.40 -14.32
N ARG A 499 8.82 -13.37 -15.02
CA ARG A 499 9.89 -12.50 -14.53
C ARG A 499 9.49 -11.71 -13.29
N LEU A 500 8.20 -11.39 -13.13
CA LEU A 500 7.71 -10.69 -11.96
C LEU A 500 7.80 -11.57 -10.72
N LEU A 501 7.33 -12.82 -10.78
CA LEU A 501 7.42 -13.76 -9.67
C LEU A 501 8.89 -13.99 -9.27
N THR A 502 9.75 -14.27 -10.24
CA THR A 502 11.19 -14.44 -10.01
C THR A 502 11.79 -13.23 -9.30
N HIS A 503 11.44 -12.02 -9.75
CA HIS A 503 11.93 -10.77 -9.16
C HIS A 503 11.46 -10.59 -7.71
N PHE A 504 10.18 -10.83 -7.43
CA PHE A 504 9.63 -10.66 -6.09
C PHE A 504 10.11 -11.71 -5.08
N LEU A 505 10.59 -12.86 -5.56
CA LEU A 505 11.13 -13.94 -4.73
C LEU A 505 12.66 -13.91 -4.59
N THR A 506 13.34 -12.85 -5.02
CA THR A 506 14.79 -12.73 -4.78
C THR A 506 15.10 -12.52 -3.29
N PRO A 507 16.23 -13.04 -2.76
CA PRO A 507 16.63 -12.93 -1.35
C PRO A 507 16.61 -11.49 -0.82
N ASN A 508 17.10 -10.53 -1.62
CA ASN A 508 17.16 -9.12 -1.23
C ASN A 508 15.78 -8.45 -1.04
N ARG A 509 14.71 -9.02 -1.61
CA ARG A 509 13.33 -8.52 -1.49
C ARG A 509 12.51 -9.25 -0.44
N PHE A 510 13.00 -10.37 0.02
CA PHE A 510 12.33 -11.16 1.04
C PHE A 510 12.35 -10.43 2.40
N ARG A 511 11.21 -10.40 3.07
CA ARG A 511 11.08 -9.96 4.47
C ARG A 511 10.06 -10.83 5.18
N PRO A 512 10.39 -11.39 6.35
CA PRO A 512 9.48 -12.27 7.10
C PRO A 512 8.15 -11.63 7.47
N MET A 513 8.14 -10.29 7.65
CA MET A 513 6.96 -9.53 8.05
C MET A 513 6.09 -9.04 6.89
N LYS A 514 6.46 -9.34 5.64
CA LYS A 514 5.77 -8.80 4.46
C LYS A 514 4.49 -9.57 4.12
N GLY A 515 4.42 -10.84 4.43
CA GLY A 515 3.32 -11.75 4.10
C GLY A 515 2.22 -11.86 5.16
#